data_f9c0e0ba3396bd509ada3acbb13bb97c
#
_entry.id   f9c0e0ba3396bd509ada3acbb13bb97c
#
_cell.length_a   1.000
_cell.length_b   1.000
_cell.length_c   1.000
_cell.angle_alpha   90.00
_cell.angle_beta   90.00
_cell.angle_gamma   90.00
#
_symmetry.space_group_name_H-M   'P 1'
#
loop_
_entity.id
_entity.type
_entity.pdbx_description
1 polymer ?
#
loop_
_entity_poly.entity_id
_entity_poly.type
_entity_poly.pdbx_seq_one_letter_code
_entity_poly.pdbx_strand_id
1 'polypeptide(L)'
;MNTHLHETGNIEELMNLDSYDLMRNWSKGKVWEGTTQLARIIGDDLVLPKDSILAALRDKDRHANVPIILGVNKDENKTFNLFDEELVTNILNLSFRAKDPFFYDLKSDYQSLAWRSNAVDTPADAIVDGGYSNVYAYRFDWDEQPSILGMDFSFLLGAGHGLEIPFVMGDFDFGRQTRFLFTKKNESERIKLSKLIMQYWAHFAKDGYPNAQLGNAIQWDKWPKGGTNKNRIMILDTEQSNAPRMSNGYAPHDKLVNIFENDERSLKVNNKCSFLEDVYSWVDNWQIKNDACR
;
A
#
# COMPACT_ATOMS: atom_id res chain seq x y z
N MET A 1 0.16 -2.80 -23.07
CA MET A 1 1.05 -3.02 -24.23
C MET A 1 0.58 -4.15 -25.13
N ASN A 2 0.13 -5.30 -24.59
CA ASN A 2 -0.30 -6.42 -25.44
C ASN A 2 -1.59 -6.19 -26.24
N THR A 3 -2.55 -5.41 -25.80
CA THR A 3 -3.80 -5.16 -26.52
C THR A 3 -3.62 -4.29 -27.75
N HIS A 4 -2.75 -3.27 -27.71
CA HIS A 4 -2.46 -2.43 -28.87
C HIS A 4 -1.51 -3.10 -29.87
N LEU A 5 -0.54 -3.90 -29.41
CA LEU A 5 0.28 -4.74 -30.29
C LEU A 5 -0.58 -5.78 -31.02
N HIS A 6 -1.69 -6.24 -30.45
CA HIS A 6 -2.65 -7.12 -31.13
C HIS A 6 -3.51 -6.37 -32.15
N GLU A 7 -3.79 -5.06 -31.95
CA GLU A 7 -4.62 -4.27 -32.86
C GLU A 7 -3.79 -3.64 -34.01
N THR A 8 -2.54 -3.22 -33.75
CA THR A 8 -1.71 -2.54 -34.76
C THR A 8 -0.62 -3.43 -35.35
N GLY A 9 -0.20 -4.48 -34.66
CA GLY A 9 0.82 -5.43 -35.14
C GLY A 9 2.22 -4.83 -35.34
N ASN A 10 2.46 -3.55 -35.09
CA ASN A 10 3.69 -2.86 -35.46
C ASN A 10 4.22 -1.95 -34.34
N ILE A 11 5.40 -2.33 -33.78
CA ILE A 11 6.09 -1.55 -32.75
C ILE A 11 6.50 -0.16 -33.26
N GLU A 12 6.90 -0.03 -34.53
CA GLU A 12 7.32 1.23 -35.13
C GLU A 12 6.15 2.26 -35.14
N GLU A 13 4.93 1.80 -35.37
CA GLU A 13 3.74 2.64 -35.34
C GLU A 13 3.47 3.18 -33.93
N LEU A 14 3.64 2.34 -32.89
CA LEU A 14 3.54 2.76 -31.48
C LEU A 14 4.63 3.75 -31.08
N MET A 15 5.85 3.59 -31.58
CA MET A 15 6.98 4.49 -31.29
C MET A 15 6.84 5.85 -31.99
N ASN A 16 6.04 5.94 -33.03
CA ASN A 16 5.78 7.19 -33.76
C ASN A 16 4.54 7.96 -33.24
N LEU A 17 3.77 7.37 -32.32
CA LEU A 17 2.68 8.09 -31.66
C LEU A 17 3.24 9.14 -30.71
N ASP A 18 2.59 10.32 -30.68
CA ASP A 18 2.88 11.26 -29.60
C ASP A 18 2.42 10.70 -28.23
N SER A 19 2.97 11.24 -27.15
CA SER A 19 2.71 10.74 -25.82
C SER A 19 1.24 10.85 -25.38
N TYR A 20 0.51 11.85 -25.89
CA TYR A 20 -0.91 12.03 -25.59
C TYR A 20 -1.76 10.97 -26.29
N ASP A 21 -1.51 10.70 -27.56
CA ASP A 21 -2.21 9.68 -28.34
C ASP A 21 -1.87 8.27 -27.81
N LEU A 22 -0.61 8.03 -27.43
CA LEU A 22 -0.21 6.79 -26.78
C LEU A 22 -0.99 6.57 -25.48
N MET A 23 -1.04 7.56 -24.58
CA MET A 23 -1.74 7.48 -23.32
C MET A 23 -3.26 7.39 -23.51
N ARG A 24 -3.83 8.13 -24.45
CA ARG A 24 -5.26 8.08 -24.77
C ARG A 24 -5.67 6.71 -25.30
N ASN A 25 -4.86 6.14 -26.16
CA ASN A 25 -5.10 4.80 -26.70
C ASN A 25 -4.88 3.70 -25.65
N TRP A 26 -3.93 3.91 -24.72
CA TRP A 26 -3.71 3.02 -23.59
C TRP A 26 -4.90 3.03 -22.62
N SER A 27 -5.47 4.20 -22.35
CA SER A 27 -6.51 4.38 -21.36
C SER A 27 -7.93 4.16 -21.90
N LYS A 28 -8.14 3.96 -23.20
CA LYS A 28 -9.47 3.83 -23.89
C LYS A 28 -10.68 3.74 -22.95
N GLY A 29 -10.97 4.88 -22.31
CA GLY A 29 -12.22 5.08 -21.58
C GLY A 29 -12.23 4.73 -20.09
N LYS A 30 -11.15 4.24 -19.49
CA LYS A 30 -11.16 3.70 -18.13
C LYS A 30 -10.08 4.25 -17.17
N VAL A 31 -9.75 5.53 -17.29
CA VAL A 31 -8.78 6.18 -16.37
C VAL A 31 -9.24 6.14 -14.90
N TRP A 32 -10.53 5.91 -14.66
CA TRP A 32 -11.15 5.87 -13.32
C TRP A 32 -11.57 4.47 -12.85
N GLU A 33 -11.45 3.44 -13.69
CA GLU A 33 -11.84 2.08 -13.31
C GLU A 33 -10.71 1.26 -12.67
N GLY A 34 -9.67 1.90 -12.15
CA GLY A 34 -8.62 1.25 -11.33
C GLY A 34 -7.78 0.16 -12.04
N THR A 35 -8.01 -0.06 -13.32
CA THR A 35 -7.38 -1.15 -14.09
C THR A 35 -6.53 -0.69 -15.25
N THR A 36 -5.83 0.43 -15.12
CA THR A 36 -4.72 0.67 -16.05
C THR A 36 -3.69 -0.40 -15.74
N GLN A 37 -3.64 -1.44 -16.55
CA GLN A 37 -2.57 -2.43 -16.45
C GLN A 37 -1.25 -1.68 -16.69
N LEU A 38 -0.54 -1.40 -15.61
CA LEU A 38 0.80 -0.86 -15.71
C LEU A 38 1.64 -1.83 -16.55
N ALA A 39 2.53 -1.27 -17.38
CA ALA A 39 3.46 -2.08 -18.15
C ALA A 39 4.21 -2.99 -17.17
N ARG A 40 4.27 -4.29 -17.46
CA ARG A 40 5.04 -5.23 -16.64
C ARG A 40 6.50 -4.80 -16.67
N ILE A 41 7.11 -4.74 -15.50
CA ILE A 41 8.54 -4.54 -15.36
C ILE A 41 9.25 -5.73 -16.03
N ILE A 42 10.19 -5.43 -16.91
CA ILE A 42 10.97 -6.46 -17.63
C ILE A 42 12.34 -6.55 -16.96
N GLY A 43 12.68 -7.74 -16.46
CA GLY A 43 14.04 -8.06 -16.04
C GLY A 43 14.93 -8.23 -17.26
N ASP A 44 15.92 -7.36 -17.42
CA ASP A 44 16.86 -7.32 -18.54
C ASP A 44 18.32 -7.62 -18.14
N ASP A 45 18.58 -7.81 -16.83
CA ASP A 45 19.90 -7.90 -16.19
C ASP A 45 20.80 -6.65 -16.36
N LEU A 46 20.26 -5.56 -16.89
CA LEU A 46 20.94 -4.27 -16.97
C LEU A 46 20.44 -3.32 -15.87
N VAL A 47 19.13 -3.14 -15.76
CA VAL A 47 18.48 -2.29 -14.78
C VAL A 47 17.79 -3.15 -13.71
N LEU A 48 17.11 -4.20 -14.13
CA LEU A 48 16.38 -5.08 -13.24
C LEU A 48 16.81 -6.53 -13.42
N PRO A 49 16.93 -7.30 -12.32
CA PRO A 49 17.33 -8.70 -12.39
C PRO A 49 16.27 -9.54 -13.10
N LYS A 50 16.72 -10.48 -13.97
CA LYS A 50 15.82 -11.42 -14.66
C LYS A 50 15.22 -12.46 -13.75
N ASP A 51 15.95 -12.88 -12.71
CA ASP A 51 15.50 -13.92 -11.79
C ASP A 51 14.36 -13.45 -10.89
N SER A 52 14.59 -12.49 -10.02
CA SER A 52 13.56 -11.75 -9.29
C SER A 52 14.18 -10.59 -8.50
N ILE A 53 13.36 -9.57 -8.22
CA ILE A 53 13.76 -8.46 -7.34
C ILE A 53 14.06 -8.98 -5.93
N LEU A 54 13.26 -9.91 -5.41
CA LEU A 54 13.48 -10.49 -4.08
C LEU A 54 14.79 -11.30 -3.99
N ALA A 55 15.18 -12.00 -5.07
CA ALA A 55 16.47 -12.67 -5.13
C ALA A 55 17.63 -11.66 -5.10
N ALA A 56 17.51 -10.55 -5.81
CA ALA A 56 18.50 -9.49 -5.78
C ALA A 56 18.58 -8.80 -4.41
N LEU A 57 17.45 -8.57 -3.74
CA LEU A 57 17.40 -7.99 -2.40
C LEU A 57 18.02 -8.91 -1.33
N ARG A 58 17.98 -10.23 -1.53
CA ARG A 58 18.64 -11.20 -0.64
C ARG A 58 20.15 -11.27 -0.81
N ASP A 59 20.71 -10.63 -1.81
CA ASP A 59 22.13 -10.63 -2.07
C ASP A 59 22.67 -9.19 -1.98
N LYS A 60 23.40 -8.90 -0.89
CA LYS A 60 23.97 -7.57 -0.62
C LYS A 60 24.91 -7.07 -1.72
N ASP A 61 25.42 -7.94 -2.58
CA ASP A 61 26.32 -7.59 -3.66
C ASP A 61 25.56 -7.23 -4.97
N ARG A 62 24.21 -7.40 -4.97
CA ARG A 62 23.33 -7.13 -6.12
C ARG A 62 22.45 -5.89 -5.96
N HIS A 63 22.55 -5.16 -4.84
CA HIS A 63 21.82 -3.90 -4.64
C HIS A 63 22.68 -2.86 -3.93
N ALA A 64 22.31 -1.59 -4.04
CA ALA A 64 22.95 -0.52 -3.30
C ALA A 64 22.62 -0.68 -1.80
N ASN A 65 23.66 -0.87 -0.97
CA ASN A 65 23.51 -1.01 0.48
C ASN A 65 23.32 0.37 1.13
N VAL A 66 22.22 1.03 0.82
CA VAL A 66 21.82 2.33 1.38
C VAL A 66 20.72 2.15 2.42
N PRO A 67 20.63 3.03 3.44
CA PRO A 67 19.49 3.03 4.36
C PRO A 67 18.17 3.14 3.61
N ILE A 68 17.17 2.39 4.04
CA ILE A 68 15.85 2.35 3.39
C ILE A 68 14.72 2.44 4.40
N ILE A 69 13.68 3.23 4.07
CA ILE A 69 12.37 3.18 4.71
C ILE A 69 11.40 2.56 3.71
N LEU A 70 10.73 1.48 4.10
CA LEU A 70 9.63 0.86 3.37
C LEU A 70 8.32 1.22 4.05
N GLY A 71 7.28 1.51 3.28
CA GLY A 71 6.03 1.92 3.85
C GLY A 71 4.79 1.52 3.08
N VAL A 72 3.67 1.52 3.79
CA VAL A 72 2.36 1.20 3.28
C VAL A 72 1.31 1.96 4.08
N ASN A 73 0.16 2.22 3.48
CA ASN A 73 -1.01 2.69 4.20
C ASN A 73 -1.86 1.50 4.67
N LYS A 74 -2.58 1.68 5.78
CA LYS A 74 -3.43 0.62 6.37
C LYS A 74 -4.50 0.13 5.38
N ASP A 75 -5.11 1.06 4.68
CA ASP A 75 -6.29 0.85 3.84
C ASP A 75 -6.01 1.13 2.34
N GLU A 76 -4.81 0.78 1.83
CA GLU A 76 -4.36 1.08 0.46
C GLU A 76 -5.46 0.88 -0.59
N ASN A 77 -6.12 -0.27 -0.54
CA ASN A 77 -7.09 -0.66 -1.56
C ASN A 77 -8.46 0.01 -1.43
N LYS A 78 -8.79 0.64 -0.28
CA LYS A 78 -10.05 1.38 -0.17
C LYS A 78 -10.15 2.53 -1.17
N THR A 79 -9.02 3.17 -1.52
CA THR A 79 -8.99 4.22 -2.56
C THR A 79 -9.48 3.71 -3.91
N PHE A 80 -9.14 2.47 -4.27
CA PHE A 80 -9.56 1.84 -5.53
C PHE A 80 -10.95 1.23 -5.41
N ASN A 81 -11.22 0.54 -4.31
CA ASN A 81 -12.49 -0.13 -4.06
C ASN A 81 -13.67 0.84 -3.92
N LEU A 82 -13.42 2.09 -3.55
CA LEU A 82 -14.43 3.16 -3.54
C LEU A 82 -15.10 3.35 -4.92
N PHE A 83 -14.34 3.10 -5.99
CA PHE A 83 -14.80 3.24 -7.38
C PHE A 83 -15.15 1.91 -8.04
N ASP A 84 -15.09 0.80 -7.31
CA ASP A 84 -15.50 -0.51 -7.80
C ASP A 84 -17.02 -0.64 -7.73
N GLU A 85 -17.64 -0.69 -8.91
CA GLU A 85 -19.10 -0.80 -9.04
C GLU A 85 -19.67 -2.13 -8.48
N GLU A 86 -18.84 -3.16 -8.30
CA GLU A 86 -19.28 -4.40 -7.64
C GLU A 86 -19.39 -4.22 -6.12
N LEU A 87 -18.56 -3.37 -5.53
CA LEU A 87 -18.47 -3.14 -4.09
C LEU A 87 -19.28 -1.93 -3.62
N VAL A 88 -19.38 -0.88 -4.44
CA VAL A 88 -19.90 0.43 -4.05
C VAL A 88 -20.99 0.87 -5.03
N THR A 89 -22.10 1.33 -4.49
CA THR A 89 -23.09 2.09 -5.27
C THR A 89 -22.64 3.54 -5.35
N ASN A 90 -22.40 4.02 -6.58
CA ASN A 90 -22.06 5.40 -6.86
C ASN A 90 -23.25 6.09 -7.57
N ILE A 91 -23.79 7.13 -6.96
CA ILE A 91 -24.88 7.93 -7.54
C ILE A 91 -24.29 9.24 -8.04
N LEU A 92 -24.06 9.33 -9.35
CA LEU A 92 -23.59 10.54 -10.05
C LEU A 92 -22.30 11.18 -9.46
N ASN A 93 -21.43 10.38 -8.88
CA ASN A 93 -20.24 10.82 -8.13
C ASN A 93 -20.56 11.77 -6.95
N LEU A 94 -21.80 11.78 -6.48
CA LEU A 94 -22.27 12.61 -5.36
C LEU A 94 -22.52 11.79 -4.09
N SER A 95 -22.73 10.48 -4.23
CA SER A 95 -22.98 9.59 -3.09
C SER A 95 -22.34 8.23 -3.32
N PHE A 96 -21.52 7.80 -2.37
CA PHE A 96 -20.85 6.51 -2.35
C PHE A 96 -21.37 5.69 -1.17
N ARG A 97 -21.79 4.46 -1.40
CA ARG A 97 -22.26 3.56 -0.36
C ARG A 97 -21.82 2.12 -0.64
N ALA A 98 -21.11 1.53 0.31
CA ALA A 98 -20.76 0.11 0.23
C ALA A 98 -22.06 -0.73 0.15
N LYS A 99 -22.16 -1.63 -0.84
CA LYS A 99 -23.31 -2.52 -1.06
C LYS A 99 -23.42 -3.52 0.07
N ASP A 100 -22.31 -4.08 0.48
CA ASP A 100 -22.14 -4.90 1.67
C ASP A 100 -20.95 -4.34 2.48
N PRO A 101 -21.20 -3.60 3.58
CA PRO A 101 -20.14 -3.00 4.37
C PRO A 101 -19.15 -4.01 4.97
N PHE A 102 -19.62 -5.21 5.34
CA PHE A 102 -18.76 -6.26 5.86
C PHE A 102 -17.80 -6.78 4.78
N PHE A 103 -18.33 -7.09 3.61
CA PHE A 103 -17.53 -7.62 2.50
C PHE A 103 -16.58 -6.56 1.92
N TYR A 104 -17.04 -5.30 1.83
CA TYR A 104 -16.22 -4.16 1.43
C TYR A 104 -14.98 -4.02 2.31
N ASP A 105 -15.18 -4.00 3.63
CA ASP A 105 -14.11 -3.85 4.60
C ASP A 105 -13.15 -5.06 4.56
N LEU A 106 -13.71 -6.28 4.60
CA LEU A 106 -12.93 -7.51 4.57
C LEU A 106 -12.05 -7.61 3.31
N LYS A 107 -12.63 -7.37 2.12
CA LYS A 107 -11.88 -7.42 0.86
C LYS A 107 -10.80 -6.35 0.82
N SER A 108 -11.11 -5.13 1.22
CA SER A 108 -10.15 -4.02 1.27
C SER A 108 -8.99 -4.30 2.21
N ASP A 109 -9.27 -4.84 3.41
CA ASP A 109 -8.24 -5.21 4.39
C ASP A 109 -7.27 -6.25 3.82
N TYR A 110 -7.78 -7.32 3.22
CA TYR A 110 -6.92 -8.39 2.70
C TYR A 110 -6.14 -7.98 1.45
N GLN A 111 -6.71 -7.17 0.58
CA GLN A 111 -5.99 -6.56 -0.54
C GLN A 111 -4.89 -5.60 -0.05
N SER A 112 -5.17 -4.80 0.98
CA SER A 112 -4.16 -3.91 1.60
C SER A 112 -3.09 -4.71 2.34
N LEU A 113 -3.45 -5.83 2.97
CA LEU A 113 -2.51 -6.74 3.59
C LEU A 113 -1.57 -7.40 2.56
N ALA A 114 -2.11 -7.78 1.41
CA ALA A 114 -1.32 -8.27 0.27
C ALA A 114 -0.34 -7.21 -0.22
N TRP A 115 -0.80 -5.95 -0.33
CA TRP A 115 0.06 -4.82 -0.68
C TRP A 115 1.20 -4.66 0.32
N ARG A 116 0.88 -4.64 1.60
CA ARG A 116 1.89 -4.58 2.67
C ARG A 116 2.89 -5.73 2.58
N SER A 117 2.42 -6.94 2.38
CA SER A 117 3.26 -8.12 2.25
C SER A 117 4.27 -7.99 1.11
N ASN A 118 3.79 -7.48 -0.03
CA ASN A 118 4.59 -7.35 -1.26
C ASN A 118 5.52 -6.14 -1.24
N ALA A 119 5.11 -5.02 -0.62
CA ALA A 119 5.85 -3.78 -0.62
C ALA A 119 6.76 -3.60 0.60
N VAL A 120 6.47 -4.24 1.72
CA VAL A 120 7.17 -4.01 3.01
C VAL A 120 7.73 -5.28 3.62
N ASP A 121 6.87 -6.20 4.07
CA ASP A 121 7.29 -7.29 4.95
C ASP A 121 8.25 -8.26 4.24
N THR A 122 7.93 -8.69 3.04
CA THR A 122 8.75 -9.65 2.27
C THR A 122 10.05 -9.02 1.73
N PRO A 123 10.04 -7.79 1.17
CA PRO A 123 11.28 -7.11 0.80
C PRO A 123 12.19 -6.78 1.99
N ALA A 124 11.62 -6.35 3.12
CA ALA A 124 12.41 -6.06 4.33
C ALA A 124 13.13 -7.31 4.85
N ASP A 125 12.43 -8.44 4.89
CA ASP A 125 13.06 -9.73 5.24
C ASP A 125 14.15 -10.10 4.25
N ALA A 126 13.89 -9.96 2.96
CA ALA A 126 14.88 -10.29 1.92
C ALA A 126 16.17 -9.51 2.10
N ILE A 127 16.07 -8.19 2.33
CA ILE A 127 17.23 -7.30 2.53
C ILE A 127 18.00 -7.67 3.81
N VAL A 128 17.28 -7.88 4.91
CA VAL A 128 17.91 -8.18 6.22
C VAL A 128 18.51 -9.58 6.25
N ASP A 129 17.86 -10.56 5.64
CA ASP A 129 18.39 -11.92 5.48
C ASP A 129 19.63 -11.94 4.59
N GLY A 130 19.67 -11.08 3.57
CA GLY A 130 20.83 -10.82 2.71
C GLY A 130 22.02 -10.17 3.43
N GLY A 131 21.85 -9.74 4.68
CA GLY A 131 22.92 -9.22 5.54
C GLY A 131 22.97 -7.70 5.65
N TYR A 132 22.02 -6.96 5.08
CA TYR A 132 21.92 -5.52 5.24
C TYR A 132 20.83 -5.16 6.27
N SER A 133 21.19 -4.43 7.32
CA SER A 133 20.33 -4.23 8.50
C SER A 133 19.77 -2.82 8.67
N ASN A 134 20.06 -1.87 7.75
CA ASN A 134 19.62 -0.49 7.92
C ASN A 134 18.26 -0.25 7.23
N VAL A 135 17.28 -1.09 7.60
CA VAL A 135 15.91 -1.12 7.06
C VAL A 135 14.95 -0.66 8.14
N TYR A 136 14.05 0.23 7.80
CA TYR A 136 12.96 0.72 8.63
C TYR A 136 11.65 0.51 7.89
N ALA A 137 10.55 0.33 8.63
CA ALA A 137 9.24 0.17 8.01
C ALA A 137 8.17 0.97 8.74
N TYR A 138 7.19 1.51 8.00
CA TYR A 138 6.01 2.15 8.57
C TYR A 138 4.72 1.65 7.98
N ARG A 139 3.64 1.87 8.74
CA ARG A 139 2.26 1.82 8.27
C ARG A 139 1.57 3.12 8.67
N PHE A 140 1.00 3.80 7.69
CA PHE A 140 0.22 5.00 7.89
C PHE A 140 -1.23 4.62 8.12
N ASP A 141 -1.77 4.97 9.29
CA ASP A 141 -3.09 4.51 9.76
C ASP A 141 -4.11 5.66 9.90
N TRP A 142 -3.77 6.91 9.58
CA TRP A 142 -4.66 8.04 9.76
C TRP A 142 -5.97 7.90 8.97
N ASP A 143 -7.09 7.86 9.69
CA ASP A 143 -8.43 7.64 9.13
C ASP A 143 -9.49 8.60 9.73
N GLU A 144 -9.07 9.82 10.14
CA GLU A 144 -9.96 10.83 10.77
C GLU A 144 -10.70 11.70 9.74
N GLN A 145 -11.07 11.17 8.59
CA GLN A 145 -11.85 11.88 7.59
C GLN A 145 -13.28 12.09 8.08
N PRO A 146 -13.93 13.20 7.67
CA PRO A 146 -15.29 13.51 8.10
C PRO A 146 -16.34 12.64 7.39
N SER A 147 -17.50 12.52 8.03
CA SER A 147 -18.71 12.09 7.32
C SER A 147 -19.34 13.29 6.60
N ILE A 148 -19.67 13.14 5.32
CA ILE A 148 -20.24 14.18 4.47
C ILE A 148 -21.47 13.63 3.76
N LEU A 149 -22.63 14.29 3.90
CA LEU A 149 -23.89 13.85 3.27
C LEU A 149 -24.26 12.39 3.55
N GLY A 150 -23.93 11.89 4.74
CA GLY A 150 -24.18 10.49 5.13
C GLY A 150 -23.16 9.48 4.60
N MET A 151 -22.11 9.93 3.90
CA MET A 151 -20.98 9.11 3.51
C MET A 151 -19.91 9.19 4.61
N ASP A 152 -19.54 8.07 5.18
CA ASP A 152 -18.45 7.97 6.15
C ASP A 152 -17.14 7.71 5.42
N PHE A 153 -16.33 8.77 5.23
CA PHE A 153 -15.06 8.65 4.54
C PHE A 153 -13.96 7.99 5.38
N SER A 154 -14.10 7.99 6.69
CA SER A 154 -13.21 7.20 7.55
C SER A 154 -13.39 5.69 7.29
N PHE A 155 -14.62 5.25 7.04
CA PHE A 155 -14.92 3.88 6.64
C PHE A 155 -14.60 3.62 5.15
N LEU A 156 -15.03 4.51 4.24
CA LEU A 156 -14.96 4.30 2.79
C LEU A 156 -13.54 4.44 2.22
N LEU A 157 -12.73 5.34 2.79
CA LEU A 157 -11.36 5.58 2.37
C LEU A 157 -10.33 5.11 3.41
N GLY A 158 -10.63 5.31 4.68
CA GLY A 158 -9.66 5.02 5.73
C GLY A 158 -8.31 5.69 5.47
N ALA A 159 -7.23 5.06 5.87
CA ALA A 159 -5.87 5.43 5.46
C ALA A 159 -5.57 4.89 4.05
N GLY A 160 -6.29 5.40 3.05
CA GLY A 160 -6.22 4.93 1.67
C GLY A 160 -4.95 5.36 0.95
N HIS A 161 -4.71 4.77 -0.22
CA HIS A 161 -3.53 5.02 -1.05
C HIS A 161 -3.31 6.50 -1.38
N GLY A 162 -2.10 6.98 -1.12
CA GLY A 162 -1.68 8.36 -1.40
C GLY A 162 -2.06 9.38 -0.33
N LEU A 163 -2.83 9.02 0.70
CA LEU A 163 -3.23 9.96 1.76
C LEU A 163 -2.09 10.31 2.72
N GLU A 164 -1.00 9.57 2.75
CA GLU A 164 0.22 9.89 3.50
C GLU A 164 1.01 11.06 2.89
N ILE A 165 0.89 11.28 1.58
CA ILE A 165 1.68 12.29 0.85
C ILE A 165 1.53 13.70 1.45
N PRO A 166 0.32 14.22 1.72
CA PRO A 166 0.14 15.52 2.38
C PRO A 166 0.84 15.63 3.73
N PHE A 167 0.93 14.53 4.49
CA PHE A 167 1.59 14.52 5.80
C PHE A 167 3.11 14.55 5.67
N VAL A 168 3.66 13.85 4.69
CA VAL A 168 5.10 13.85 4.40
C VAL A 168 5.55 15.22 3.86
N MET A 169 4.73 15.84 3.01
CA MET A 169 5.03 17.14 2.39
C MET A 169 4.68 18.33 3.28
N GLY A 170 3.84 18.14 4.31
CA GLY A 170 3.34 19.22 5.16
C GLY A 170 2.37 20.16 4.44
N ASP A 171 1.82 19.74 3.30
CA ASP A 171 0.89 20.51 2.47
C ASP A 171 -0.40 19.72 2.26
N PHE A 172 -1.51 20.28 2.75
CA PHE A 172 -2.84 19.69 2.69
C PHE A 172 -3.72 20.30 1.59
N ASP A 173 -3.19 21.16 0.72
CA ASP A 173 -3.85 21.56 -0.52
C ASP A 173 -3.55 20.56 -1.65
N PHE A 174 -3.92 19.31 -1.42
CA PHE A 174 -3.69 18.16 -2.29
C PHE A 174 -4.75 18.05 -3.41
N GLY A 175 -5.20 19.20 -3.91
CA GLY A 175 -6.17 19.33 -4.99
C GLY A 175 -7.64 19.42 -4.52
N ARG A 176 -8.53 19.82 -5.45
CA ARG A 176 -9.95 20.05 -5.14
C ARG A 176 -10.68 18.82 -4.62
N GLN A 177 -10.27 17.64 -5.09
CA GLN A 177 -10.94 16.37 -4.80
C GLN A 177 -10.69 15.86 -3.39
N THR A 178 -9.64 16.35 -2.71
CA THR A 178 -9.26 15.90 -1.38
C THR A 178 -9.51 16.93 -0.28
N ARG A 179 -9.83 18.19 -0.66
CA ARG A 179 -10.05 19.28 0.31
C ARG A 179 -11.09 18.97 1.38
N PHE A 180 -12.10 18.17 1.05
CA PHE A 180 -13.16 17.82 1.99
C PHE A 180 -12.69 16.82 3.06
N LEU A 181 -11.56 16.12 2.85
CA LEU A 181 -10.98 15.19 3.81
C LEU A 181 -10.25 15.94 4.94
N PHE A 182 -9.64 17.09 4.60
CA PHE A 182 -8.79 17.87 5.50
C PHE A 182 -9.56 19.09 6.06
N THR A 183 -10.28 18.88 7.14
CA THR A 183 -11.17 19.87 7.75
C THR A 183 -10.53 20.54 8.97
N LYS A 184 -11.13 21.63 9.46
CA LYS A 184 -10.73 22.24 10.73
C LYS A 184 -10.91 21.30 11.92
N LYS A 185 -11.82 20.33 11.84
CA LYS A 185 -12.11 19.40 12.92
C LYS A 185 -10.94 18.45 13.18
N ASN A 186 -10.25 17.98 12.12
CA ASN A 186 -9.09 17.08 12.22
C ASN A 186 -7.74 17.83 12.11
N GLU A 187 -7.75 19.18 12.06
CA GLU A 187 -6.55 19.97 11.75
C GLU A 187 -5.46 19.85 12.82
N SER A 188 -5.82 19.96 14.10
CA SER A 188 -4.84 20.00 15.20
C SER A 188 -3.99 18.72 15.22
N GLU A 189 -4.63 17.56 15.27
CA GLU A 189 -3.94 16.27 15.36
C GLU A 189 -3.24 15.90 14.06
N ARG A 190 -3.87 16.18 12.92
CA ARG A 190 -3.28 16.02 11.60
C ARG A 190 -1.98 16.80 11.44
N ILE A 191 -1.94 18.07 11.87
CA ILE A 191 -0.73 18.91 11.78
C ILE A 191 0.37 18.42 12.73
N LYS A 192 0.02 17.94 13.94
CA LYS A 192 0.98 17.33 14.86
C LYS A 192 1.61 16.08 14.23
N LEU A 193 0.78 15.19 13.70
CA LEU A 193 1.23 13.97 13.04
C LEU A 193 2.12 14.29 11.84
N SER A 194 1.71 15.22 10.98
CA SER A 194 2.50 15.67 9.83
C SER A 194 3.88 16.20 10.24
N LYS A 195 3.94 17.07 11.26
CA LYS A 195 5.22 17.59 11.76
C LYS A 195 6.15 16.46 12.25
N LEU A 196 5.61 15.47 12.94
CA LEU A 196 6.38 14.32 13.40
C LEU A 196 6.89 13.48 12.22
N ILE A 197 6.05 13.20 11.24
CA ILE A 197 6.43 12.48 10.02
C ILE A 197 7.55 13.22 9.30
N MET A 198 7.39 14.52 9.04
CA MET A 198 8.43 15.35 8.40
C MET A 198 9.75 15.31 9.17
N GLN A 199 9.72 15.30 10.51
CA GLN A 199 10.93 15.18 11.32
C GLN A 199 11.63 13.83 11.11
N TYR A 200 10.91 12.71 11.15
CA TYR A 200 11.48 11.38 10.88
C TYR A 200 12.12 11.33 9.48
N TRP A 201 11.41 11.83 8.46
CA TRP A 201 11.93 11.86 7.08
C TRP A 201 13.16 12.76 6.92
N ALA A 202 13.14 13.95 7.52
CA ALA A 202 14.27 14.87 7.46
C ALA A 202 15.53 14.30 8.13
N HIS A 203 15.38 13.66 9.29
CA HIS A 203 16.50 12.99 9.96
C HIS A 203 17.01 11.80 9.16
N PHE A 204 16.10 10.98 8.63
CA PHE A 204 16.49 9.87 7.78
C PHE A 204 17.25 10.32 6.53
N ALA A 205 16.76 11.35 5.84
CA ALA A 205 17.43 11.90 4.66
C ALA A 205 18.82 12.45 4.96
N LYS A 206 19.01 13.03 6.16
CA LYS A 206 20.27 13.62 6.58
C LYS A 206 21.27 12.58 7.10
N ASP A 207 20.80 11.67 7.95
CA ASP A 207 21.65 10.87 8.82
C ASP A 207 21.55 9.35 8.52
N GLY A 208 20.65 8.93 7.64
CA GLY A 208 20.39 7.53 7.29
C GLY A 208 19.63 6.75 8.38
N TYR A 209 19.10 7.43 9.40
CA TYR A 209 18.23 6.85 10.43
C TYR A 209 17.22 7.90 10.92
N PRO A 210 15.97 7.48 11.28
CA PRO A 210 14.91 8.44 11.56
C PRO A 210 14.96 9.08 12.96
N ASN A 211 15.74 8.54 13.90
CA ASN A 211 15.61 8.79 15.36
C ASN A 211 16.44 9.93 15.94
N ALA A 212 17.05 10.80 15.13
CA ALA A 212 17.94 11.83 15.66
C ALA A 212 17.19 12.89 16.47
N GLN A 213 17.45 12.94 17.77
CA GLN A 213 17.13 14.03 18.72
C GLN A 213 15.68 14.54 18.69
N LEU A 214 14.71 13.63 18.53
CA LEU A 214 13.29 13.99 18.45
C LEU A 214 12.61 14.24 19.82
N GLY A 215 13.39 14.50 20.88
CA GLY A 215 12.82 14.73 22.22
C GLY A 215 12.02 13.53 22.74
N ASN A 216 10.71 13.70 22.92
CA ASN A 216 9.80 12.65 23.39
C ASN A 216 9.22 11.76 22.28
N ALA A 217 9.71 11.86 21.04
CA ALA A 217 9.22 11.04 19.95
C ALA A 217 9.54 9.54 20.19
N ILE A 218 8.69 8.69 19.63
CA ILE A 218 8.85 7.25 19.73
C ILE A 218 10.09 6.81 18.96
N GLN A 219 10.91 5.96 19.58
CA GLN A 219 12.06 5.34 18.93
C GLN A 219 11.57 4.43 17.80
N TRP A 220 12.03 4.69 16.58
CA TRP A 220 11.72 3.86 15.41
C TRP A 220 12.78 2.76 15.29
N ASP A 221 12.40 1.54 15.60
CA ASP A 221 13.29 0.38 15.57
C ASP A 221 13.57 -0.06 14.12
N LYS A 222 14.76 -0.58 13.88
CA LYS A 222 15.10 -1.22 12.61
C LYS A 222 14.31 -2.51 12.44
N TRP A 223 14.07 -2.89 11.19
CA TRP A 223 13.49 -4.19 10.86
C TRP A 223 14.39 -5.32 11.41
N PRO A 224 13.86 -6.20 12.25
CA PRO A 224 14.69 -7.21 12.92
C PRO A 224 14.91 -8.42 12.03
N LYS A 225 16.08 -9.03 12.12
CA LYS A 225 16.34 -10.34 11.53
C LYS A 225 15.55 -11.42 12.30
N GLY A 226 14.66 -12.12 11.58
CA GLY A 226 13.87 -13.23 12.10
C GLY A 226 13.00 -12.89 13.32
N GLY A 227 12.23 -13.89 13.80
CA GLY A 227 11.40 -13.81 15.01
C GLY A 227 10.07 -13.09 14.84
N THR A 228 9.02 -13.66 15.46
CA THR A 228 7.63 -13.16 15.30
C THR A 228 7.24 -12.09 16.31
N ASN A 229 7.87 -12.01 17.48
CA ASN A 229 7.48 -11.13 18.59
C ASN A 229 8.36 -9.89 18.73
N LYS A 230 9.02 -9.44 17.64
CA LYS A 230 9.86 -8.25 17.65
C LYS A 230 9.12 -7.09 17.02
N ASN A 231 9.30 -5.90 17.58
CA ASN A 231 8.88 -4.66 16.92
C ASN A 231 9.56 -4.54 15.56
N ARG A 232 8.79 -4.17 14.55
CA ARG A 232 9.31 -4.07 13.19
C ARG A 232 8.72 -2.95 12.36
N ILE A 233 7.53 -2.49 12.69
CA ILE A 233 6.82 -1.49 11.91
C ILE A 233 6.36 -0.34 12.80
N MET A 234 6.63 0.89 12.38
CA MET A 234 6.13 2.11 13.01
C MET A 234 4.71 2.36 12.52
N ILE A 235 3.75 2.42 13.43
CA ILE A 235 2.39 2.87 13.15
C ILE A 235 2.36 4.39 13.27
N LEU A 236 2.00 5.05 12.18
CA LEU A 236 1.90 6.50 12.06
C LEU A 236 0.41 6.91 12.06
N ASP A 237 -0.07 7.35 13.20
CA ASP A 237 -1.43 7.80 13.42
C ASP A 237 -1.45 8.84 14.53
N THR A 238 -2.61 9.38 14.87
CA THR A 238 -2.76 10.39 15.92
C THR A 238 -2.70 9.80 17.33
N GLU A 239 -2.48 10.65 18.34
CA GLU A 239 -2.46 10.24 19.73
C GLU A 239 -3.81 9.64 20.18
N GLN A 240 -4.92 10.05 19.56
CA GLN A 240 -6.26 9.52 19.87
C GLN A 240 -6.37 8.03 19.52
N SER A 241 -5.63 7.57 18.52
CA SER A 241 -5.54 6.17 18.10
C SER A 241 -4.39 5.40 18.80
N ASN A 242 -3.88 5.93 19.93
CA ASN A 242 -2.73 5.35 20.65
C ASN A 242 -1.49 5.17 19.77
N ALA A 243 -1.18 6.18 18.97
CA ALA A 243 -0.04 6.25 18.08
C ALA A 243 0.66 7.63 18.18
N PRO A 244 1.86 7.82 17.63
CA PRO A 244 2.66 6.77 16.97
C PRO A 244 3.17 5.69 17.92
N ARG A 245 3.38 4.48 17.42
CA ARG A 245 3.93 3.38 18.21
C ARG A 245 4.62 2.34 17.33
N MET A 246 5.56 1.62 17.92
CA MET A 246 6.09 0.41 17.29
C MET A 246 5.10 -0.75 17.41
N SER A 247 5.07 -1.61 16.40
CA SER A 247 4.22 -2.79 16.33
C SER A 247 5.03 -4.01 15.88
N ASN A 248 4.64 -5.18 16.38
CA ASN A 248 5.18 -6.48 15.97
C ASN A 248 4.36 -7.15 14.85
N GLY A 249 3.36 -6.44 14.29
CA GLY A 249 2.55 -6.95 13.18
C GLY A 249 3.45 -7.41 12.03
N TYR A 250 3.16 -8.61 11.46
CA TYR A 250 4.01 -9.26 10.49
C TYR A 250 3.19 -10.11 9.52
N ALA A 251 3.29 -9.80 8.23
CA ALA A 251 2.50 -10.40 7.17
C ALA A 251 3.31 -10.68 5.89
N PRO A 252 4.38 -11.49 5.94
CA PRO A 252 5.09 -11.89 4.72
C PRO A 252 4.23 -12.86 3.89
N HIS A 253 4.61 -13.08 2.63
CA HIS A 253 3.84 -13.88 1.66
C HIS A 253 3.41 -15.26 2.19
N ASP A 254 4.30 -15.95 2.89
CA ASP A 254 4.06 -17.30 3.41
C ASP A 254 3.06 -17.35 4.57
N LYS A 255 2.69 -16.21 5.15
CA LYS A 255 1.73 -16.13 6.27
C LYS A 255 0.35 -15.64 5.89
N LEU A 256 0.15 -15.12 4.69
CA LEU A 256 -1.11 -14.47 4.29
C LEU A 256 -2.32 -15.40 4.44
N VAL A 257 -2.21 -16.65 4.01
CA VAL A 257 -3.29 -17.64 4.13
C VAL A 257 -3.58 -17.94 5.61
N ASN A 258 -2.53 -18.17 6.40
CA ASN A 258 -2.69 -18.46 7.82
C ASN A 258 -3.33 -17.29 8.59
N ILE A 259 -2.99 -16.04 8.22
CA ILE A 259 -3.64 -14.84 8.78
C ILE A 259 -5.14 -14.86 8.48
N PHE A 260 -5.53 -15.16 7.23
CA PHE A 260 -6.93 -15.25 6.85
C PHE A 260 -7.66 -16.39 7.58
N GLU A 261 -7.06 -17.58 7.68
CA GLU A 261 -7.67 -18.73 8.32
C GLU A 261 -7.90 -18.53 9.84
N ASN A 262 -7.06 -17.73 10.49
CA ASN A 262 -7.19 -17.38 11.90
C ASN A 262 -8.05 -16.14 12.17
N ASP A 263 -8.55 -15.46 11.15
CA ASP A 263 -9.51 -14.35 11.28
C ASP A 263 -10.94 -14.91 11.36
N GLU A 264 -11.65 -14.62 12.45
CA GLU A 264 -13.05 -15.03 12.62
C GLU A 264 -13.96 -14.54 11.49
N ARG A 265 -13.62 -13.42 10.86
CA ARG A 265 -14.35 -12.89 9.69
C ARG A 265 -14.32 -13.85 8.51
N SER A 266 -13.28 -14.69 8.39
CA SER A 266 -13.16 -15.70 7.34
C SER A 266 -14.27 -16.75 7.39
N LEU A 267 -14.89 -16.96 8.55
CA LEU A 267 -16.01 -17.90 8.73
C LEU A 267 -17.27 -17.46 7.96
N LYS A 268 -17.40 -16.18 7.64
CA LYS A 268 -18.52 -15.61 6.88
C LYS A 268 -18.28 -15.62 5.37
N VAL A 269 -17.13 -16.10 4.91
CA VAL A 269 -16.78 -16.18 3.49
C VAL A 269 -17.20 -17.54 2.95
N ASN A 270 -18.18 -17.55 2.04
CA ASN A 270 -18.75 -18.78 1.48
C ASN A 270 -17.76 -19.58 0.63
N ASN A 271 -16.97 -18.90 -0.20
CA ASN A 271 -15.92 -19.50 -1.03
C ASN A 271 -14.58 -18.87 -0.72
N LYS A 272 -13.89 -19.45 0.27
CA LYS A 272 -12.61 -18.95 0.75
C LYS A 272 -11.53 -18.96 -0.33
N CYS A 273 -11.52 -19.96 -1.19
CA CYS A 273 -10.52 -20.08 -2.25
C CYS A 273 -10.67 -18.98 -3.29
N SER A 274 -11.89 -18.77 -3.78
CA SER A 274 -12.16 -17.69 -4.73
C SER A 274 -11.85 -16.31 -4.13
N PHE A 275 -12.12 -16.13 -2.84
CA PHE A 275 -11.77 -14.89 -2.13
C PHE A 275 -10.25 -14.71 -2.05
N LEU A 276 -9.50 -15.74 -1.67
CA LEU A 276 -8.04 -15.68 -1.59
C LEU A 276 -7.40 -15.47 -2.96
N GLU A 277 -7.94 -16.10 -4.01
CA GLU A 277 -7.52 -15.84 -5.39
C GLU A 277 -7.73 -14.39 -5.80
N ASP A 278 -8.90 -13.83 -5.49
CA ASP A 278 -9.23 -12.44 -5.81
C ASP A 278 -8.30 -11.44 -5.09
N VAL A 279 -8.08 -11.63 -3.78
CA VAL A 279 -7.30 -10.66 -2.98
C VAL A 279 -5.78 -10.81 -3.11
N TYR A 280 -5.28 -11.99 -3.50
CA TYR A 280 -3.83 -12.28 -3.51
C TYR A 280 -3.25 -12.62 -4.88
N SER A 281 -4.06 -12.69 -5.94
CA SER A 281 -3.61 -13.09 -7.29
C SER A 281 -2.46 -12.26 -7.87
N TRP A 282 -2.29 -11.05 -7.39
CA TRP A 282 -1.25 -10.11 -7.84
C TRP A 282 0.03 -10.15 -6.98
N VAL A 283 0.05 -10.92 -5.88
CA VAL A 283 1.23 -11.11 -5.04
C VAL A 283 2.23 -12.00 -5.78
N ASP A 284 3.48 -11.57 -5.87
CA ASP A 284 4.53 -12.33 -6.54
C ASP A 284 4.70 -13.73 -5.95
N ASN A 285 4.74 -14.74 -6.83
CA ASN A 285 4.81 -16.15 -6.49
C ASN A 285 3.64 -16.67 -5.62
N TRP A 286 2.50 -15.94 -5.63
CA TRP A 286 1.30 -16.46 -5.03
C TRP A 286 0.92 -17.78 -5.70
N GLN A 287 0.90 -18.83 -4.92
CA GLN A 287 0.35 -20.12 -5.30
C GLN A 287 -0.49 -20.61 -4.14
N ILE A 288 -1.76 -20.89 -4.40
CA ILE A 288 -2.58 -21.60 -3.43
C ILE A 288 -2.03 -23.03 -3.32
N LYS A 289 -1.00 -23.21 -2.50
CA LYS A 289 -0.46 -24.53 -2.16
C LYS A 289 -1.28 -25.22 -1.08
N ASN A 290 -2.54 -24.83 -0.89
CA ASN A 290 -3.28 -25.23 0.30
C ASN A 290 -4.36 -26.25 0.04
N ASP A 291 -4.36 -27.27 0.93
CA ASP A 291 -5.45 -28.23 1.11
C ASP A 291 -6.79 -27.55 1.47
N ALA A 292 -6.79 -26.30 1.92
CA ALA A 292 -7.99 -25.48 2.16
C ALA A 292 -8.80 -25.17 0.88
N CYS A 293 -8.19 -25.34 -0.30
CA CYS A 293 -8.80 -25.13 -1.62
C CYS A 293 -9.00 -26.42 -2.43
N ARG A 294 -8.83 -27.58 -1.81
CA ARG A 294 -9.08 -28.88 -2.43
C ARG A 294 -10.36 -29.53 -1.93
#